data_b733088647895c22adf2718e3e89f686
#
_entry.id   b733088647895c22adf2718e3e89f686
#
_cell.length_a   1.000
_cell.length_b   1.000
_cell.length_c   1.000
_cell.angle_alpha   90.00
_cell.angle_beta   90.00
_cell.angle_gamma   90.00
#
_symmetry.space_group_name_H-M   'P 1'
#
loop_
_entity.id
_entity.type
_entity.pdbx_description
1 polymer ?
#
loop_
_entity_poly.entity_id
_entity_poly.type
_entity_poly.pdbx_seq_one_letter_code
_entity_poly.pdbx_strand_id
1 'polypeptide(L)'
;MAEARAHFKERNPDYKSDYRPTRIVKETFPEVSYRARKQQGLSQKELFGIAQEKFQGVSLYGLEVSDEAFAAMESDTPLDILVSREDYLTLAEFLKNDPRTQMDYLIDVTAVDWKDHFDLIAQLMCSEKGHKIFLRLSLPKDDSIPEEKRAKSILASAPSLSKLYLGANWKEREVFDMFGIAFEGHDDLRRIFLDEDFPGYPLRKDFTHPHIISREG
;
A
#
# COMPACT_ATOMS: atom_id res chain seq x y z
N MET A 1 -27.03 -9.04 14.76
CA MET A 1 -26.26 -10.22 14.29
C MET A 1 -27.08 -11.50 14.24
N ALA A 2 -28.00 -11.77 15.14
CA ALA A 2 -28.88 -12.96 15.11
C ALA A 2 -29.89 -12.92 13.95
N GLU A 3 -30.50 -11.75 13.68
CA GLU A 3 -31.47 -11.59 12.59
C GLU A 3 -30.84 -11.72 11.20
N ALA A 4 -29.61 -11.23 11.00
CA ALA A 4 -28.90 -11.39 9.72
C ALA A 4 -28.53 -12.87 9.46
N ARG A 5 -28.25 -13.66 10.50
CA ARG A 5 -28.02 -15.11 10.39
C ARG A 5 -29.28 -15.90 10.08
N ALA A 6 -30.45 -15.47 10.62
CA ALA A 6 -31.74 -16.08 10.32
C ALA A 6 -32.11 -15.88 8.85
N HIS A 7 -31.94 -14.66 8.33
CA HIS A 7 -32.26 -14.32 6.93
C HIS A 7 -31.35 -15.02 5.91
N PHE A 8 -30.09 -15.30 6.29
CA PHE A 8 -29.16 -16.06 5.45
C PHE A 8 -29.55 -17.55 5.36
N LYS A 9 -30.04 -18.14 6.44
CA LYS A 9 -30.54 -19.54 6.46
C LYS A 9 -31.81 -19.73 5.63
N GLU A 10 -32.71 -18.76 5.60
CA GLU A 10 -33.93 -18.81 4.78
C GLU A 10 -33.63 -18.82 3.27
N ARG A 11 -32.55 -18.17 2.82
CA ARG A 11 -32.13 -18.12 1.42
C ARG A 11 -31.28 -19.31 0.99
N ASN A 12 -30.69 -20.04 1.93
CA ASN A 12 -29.86 -21.21 1.66
C ASN A 12 -30.24 -22.37 2.60
N PRO A 13 -31.35 -23.10 2.32
CA PRO A 13 -31.84 -24.18 3.17
C PRO A 13 -30.84 -25.35 3.29
N ASP A 14 -29.96 -25.55 2.31
CA ASP A 14 -28.94 -26.59 2.30
C ASP A 14 -27.63 -26.21 3.01
N TYR A 15 -27.54 -24.97 3.55
CA TYR A 15 -26.37 -24.52 4.29
C TYR A 15 -26.33 -25.23 5.65
N LYS A 16 -25.61 -26.33 5.71
CA LYS A 16 -25.27 -27.01 6.98
C LYS A 16 -24.22 -26.19 7.71
N SER A 17 -24.63 -25.51 8.77
CA SER A 17 -23.73 -24.76 9.67
C SER A 17 -22.89 -25.69 10.57
N ASP A 18 -22.33 -26.74 10.02
CA ASP A 18 -21.43 -27.65 10.75
C ASP A 18 -19.99 -27.13 10.80
N TYR A 19 -19.75 -25.87 10.40
CA TYR A 19 -18.51 -25.21 10.75
C TYR A 19 -18.49 -24.98 12.27
N ARG A 20 -18.21 -26.03 13.00
CA ARG A 20 -17.60 -25.87 14.31
C ARG A 20 -16.19 -25.40 14.04
N PRO A 21 -15.77 -24.20 14.52
CA PRO A 21 -14.37 -23.86 14.46
C PRO A 21 -13.63 -25.03 15.10
N THR A 22 -12.85 -25.73 14.29
CA THR A 22 -11.98 -26.80 14.75
C THR A 22 -11.25 -26.21 15.94
N ARG A 23 -11.45 -26.82 17.12
CA ARG A 23 -10.76 -26.42 18.34
C ARG A 23 -9.29 -26.36 17.94
N ILE A 24 -8.74 -25.15 17.79
CA ILE A 24 -7.31 -24.97 17.53
C ILE A 24 -6.68 -25.59 18.76
N VAL A 25 -6.14 -26.78 18.58
CA VAL A 25 -5.41 -27.50 19.62
C VAL A 25 -4.20 -26.64 19.91
N LYS A 26 -4.22 -25.94 21.04
CA LYS A 26 -3.14 -25.06 21.52
C LYS A 26 -1.78 -25.76 21.71
N GLU A 27 -1.70 -27.05 21.43
CA GLU A 27 -0.58 -27.89 21.84
C GLU A 27 0.52 -28.11 20.81
N THR A 28 0.43 -27.56 19.58
CA THR A 28 1.41 -27.88 18.53
C THR A 28 2.10 -26.72 17.86
N PHE A 29 1.83 -25.51 18.23
CA PHE A 29 2.66 -24.40 17.80
C PHE A 29 3.55 -23.98 18.98
N PRO A 30 4.89 -24.17 18.88
CA PRO A 30 5.78 -23.52 19.82
C PRO A 30 5.42 -22.04 19.82
N GLU A 31 5.28 -21.42 20.99
CA GLU A 31 5.16 -19.98 21.11
C GLU A 31 6.36 -19.37 20.36
N VAL A 32 6.17 -19.10 19.09
CA VAL A 32 7.11 -18.27 18.35
C VAL A 32 6.97 -16.90 18.99
N SER A 33 7.85 -16.63 19.95
CA SER A 33 7.85 -15.37 20.67
C SER A 33 8.10 -14.27 19.63
N TYR A 34 7.03 -13.64 19.19
CA TYR A 34 7.08 -12.40 18.36
C TYR A 34 7.98 -11.34 18.99
N ARG A 35 8.24 -11.43 20.30
CA ARG A 35 9.13 -10.54 21.03
C ARG A 35 10.63 -10.70 20.70
N ALA A 36 11.05 -11.90 20.28
CA ALA A 36 12.49 -12.13 20.01
C ALA A 36 12.98 -11.49 18.70
N ARG A 37 12.08 -11.21 17.75
CA ARG A 37 12.43 -10.58 16.46
C ARG A 37 12.58 -9.05 16.53
N LYS A 38 12.12 -8.39 17.60
CA LYS A 38 12.16 -6.93 17.75
C LYS A 38 13.58 -6.34 18.02
N GLN A 39 14.58 -7.15 18.22
CA GLN A 39 15.87 -6.64 18.74
C GLN A 39 16.99 -6.46 17.69
N GLN A 40 16.76 -6.71 16.41
CA GLN A 40 17.81 -6.64 15.37
C GLN A 40 17.49 -5.73 14.17
N GLY A 41 16.34 -5.06 14.15
CA GLY A 41 15.98 -4.15 13.08
C GLY A 41 16.76 -2.84 13.16
N LEU A 42 17.03 -2.24 11.98
CA LEU A 42 17.59 -0.90 11.91
C LEU A 42 16.58 0.12 12.45
N SER A 43 17.09 1.15 13.12
CA SER A 43 16.31 2.33 13.50
C SER A 43 15.91 3.14 12.26
N GLN A 44 14.91 3.98 12.40
CA GLN A 44 14.45 4.87 11.33
C GLN A 44 15.57 5.79 10.82
N LYS A 45 16.40 6.32 11.73
CA LYS A 45 17.55 7.17 11.40
C LYS A 45 18.59 6.41 10.59
N GLU A 46 18.91 5.16 10.96
CA GLU A 46 19.85 4.31 10.20
C GLU A 46 19.29 3.97 8.83
N LEU A 47 18.00 3.60 8.73
CA LEU A 47 17.34 3.33 7.45
C LEU A 47 17.36 4.54 6.53
N PHE A 48 17.06 5.72 7.08
CA PHE A 48 17.09 6.98 6.33
C PHE A 48 18.52 7.31 5.85
N GLY A 49 19.52 7.17 6.74
CA GLY A 49 20.92 7.38 6.40
C GLY A 49 21.39 6.49 5.25
N ILE A 50 21.03 5.20 5.27
CA ILE A 50 21.35 4.26 4.20
C ILE A 50 20.69 4.68 2.86
N ALA A 51 19.44 5.14 2.89
CA ALA A 51 18.78 5.64 1.69
C ALA A 51 19.48 6.90 1.14
N GLN A 52 19.84 7.84 2.02
CA GLN A 52 20.52 9.07 1.62
C GLN A 52 21.95 8.88 1.11
N GLU A 53 22.66 7.84 1.53
CA GLU A 53 24.01 7.52 0.99
C GLU A 53 24.04 7.49 -0.53
N LYS A 54 22.98 7.00 -1.15
CA LYS A 54 22.90 6.81 -2.59
C LYS A 54 21.90 7.75 -3.29
N PHE A 55 20.85 8.17 -2.59
CA PHE A 55 19.75 8.97 -3.12
C PHE A 55 19.60 10.26 -2.32
N GLN A 56 20.29 11.33 -2.76
CA GLN A 56 20.29 12.64 -2.05
C GLN A 56 18.93 13.34 -2.10
N GLY A 57 18.03 12.95 -3.02
CA GLY A 57 16.70 13.53 -3.18
C GLY A 57 15.62 12.97 -2.23
N VAL A 58 15.94 11.99 -1.37
CA VAL A 58 14.98 11.45 -0.40
C VAL A 58 14.79 12.42 0.77
N SER A 59 13.56 12.55 1.23
CA SER A 59 13.19 13.38 2.37
C SER A 59 12.21 12.64 3.28
N LEU A 60 12.04 13.10 4.52
CA LEU A 60 10.98 12.61 5.40
C LEU A 60 9.64 13.21 4.94
N TYR A 61 8.59 12.40 4.93
CA TYR A 61 7.26 12.89 4.58
C TYR A 61 6.70 13.76 5.72
N GLY A 62 6.42 15.02 5.39
CA GLY A 62 5.80 15.96 6.33
C GLY A 62 6.69 16.45 7.48
N LEU A 63 7.98 16.11 7.49
CA LEU A 63 8.92 16.49 8.54
C LEU A 63 10.22 17.02 7.95
N GLU A 64 10.84 17.97 8.64
CA GLU A 64 12.24 18.33 8.38
C GLU A 64 13.19 17.26 8.93
N VAL A 65 14.25 16.97 8.19
CA VAL A 65 15.25 15.97 8.62
C VAL A 65 16.06 16.55 9.78
N SER A 66 15.82 16.06 10.98
CA SER A 66 16.55 16.42 12.19
C SER A 66 16.62 15.26 13.19
N ASP A 67 17.55 15.34 14.13
CA ASP A 67 17.66 14.32 15.18
C ASP A 67 16.44 14.32 16.10
N GLU A 68 15.83 15.48 16.31
CA GLU A 68 14.59 15.62 17.07
C GLU A 68 13.42 14.95 16.38
N ALA A 69 13.32 15.04 15.03
CA ALA A 69 12.30 14.36 14.26
C ALA A 69 12.40 12.83 14.43
N PHE A 70 13.59 12.26 14.31
CA PHE A 70 13.80 10.83 14.54
C PHE A 70 13.55 10.41 15.99
N ALA A 71 13.92 11.24 16.97
CA ALA A 71 13.68 10.96 18.38
C ALA A 71 12.17 10.98 18.73
N ALA A 72 11.38 11.78 18.01
CA ALA A 72 9.92 11.87 18.19
C ALA A 72 9.15 10.72 17.54
N MET A 73 9.76 9.96 16.62
CA MET A 73 9.13 8.82 15.99
C MET A 73 9.02 7.64 16.95
N GLU A 74 7.85 7.00 17.00
CA GLU A 74 7.68 5.76 17.75
C GLU A 74 8.48 4.63 17.08
N SER A 75 9.11 3.77 17.88
CA SER A 75 9.98 2.69 17.40
C SER A 75 9.30 1.71 16.43
N ASP A 76 7.99 1.55 16.53
CA ASP A 76 7.20 0.60 15.73
C ASP A 76 6.60 1.26 14.47
N THR A 77 6.70 2.59 14.33
CA THR A 77 6.21 3.31 13.16
C THR A 77 7.16 3.08 11.98
N PRO A 78 6.66 2.67 10.79
CA PRO A 78 7.51 2.61 9.61
C PRO A 78 8.11 3.98 9.29
N LEU A 79 9.36 3.99 8.83
CA LEU A 79 9.97 5.20 8.27
C LEU A 79 9.22 5.61 7.01
N ASP A 80 8.69 6.83 6.95
CA ASP A 80 7.95 7.35 5.79
C ASP A 80 8.83 8.35 5.01
N ILE A 81 9.29 7.94 3.84
CA ILE A 81 10.16 8.75 2.99
C ILE A 81 9.49 9.09 1.67
N LEU A 82 9.60 10.37 1.31
CA LEU A 82 9.24 10.88 0.01
C LEU A 82 10.42 10.72 -0.95
N VAL A 83 10.16 10.14 -2.12
CA VAL A 83 11.16 9.88 -3.17
C VAL A 83 10.68 10.45 -4.50
N SER A 84 11.62 10.84 -5.36
CA SER A 84 11.32 11.26 -6.73
C SER A 84 10.83 10.07 -7.58
N ARG A 85 10.10 10.38 -8.66
CA ARG A 85 9.63 9.36 -9.60
C ARG A 85 10.81 8.58 -10.24
N GLU A 86 11.88 9.29 -10.55
CA GLU A 86 13.08 8.75 -11.19
C GLU A 86 13.81 7.77 -10.27
N ASP A 87 13.81 8.05 -8.97
CA ASP A 87 14.53 7.27 -7.98
C ASP A 87 13.68 6.15 -7.37
N TYR A 88 12.35 6.18 -7.53
CA TYR A 88 11.43 5.27 -6.84
C TYR A 88 11.76 3.79 -7.04
N LEU A 89 11.91 3.34 -8.29
CA LEU A 89 12.20 1.95 -8.61
C LEU A 89 13.62 1.56 -8.20
N THR A 90 14.60 2.43 -8.46
CA THR A 90 16.02 2.18 -8.17
C THR A 90 16.30 2.20 -6.67
N LEU A 91 15.61 3.04 -5.90
CA LEU A 91 15.69 3.02 -4.44
C LEU A 91 15.07 1.74 -3.88
N ALA A 92 13.89 1.33 -4.38
CA ALA A 92 13.25 0.07 -3.95
C ALA A 92 14.16 -1.14 -4.23
N GLU A 93 14.80 -1.19 -5.40
CA GLU A 93 15.75 -2.24 -5.77
C GLU A 93 17.00 -2.20 -4.87
N PHE A 94 17.53 -1.02 -4.60
CA PHE A 94 18.66 -0.84 -3.69
C PHE A 94 18.34 -1.34 -2.28
N LEU A 95 17.23 -0.89 -1.70
CA LEU A 95 16.79 -1.31 -0.36
C LEU A 95 16.52 -2.81 -0.26
N LYS A 96 16.06 -3.43 -1.35
CA LYS A 96 15.86 -4.89 -1.40
C LYS A 96 17.18 -5.65 -1.37
N ASN A 97 18.19 -5.18 -2.11
CA ASN A 97 19.43 -5.92 -2.34
C ASN A 97 20.56 -5.56 -1.36
N ASP A 98 20.51 -4.42 -0.67
CA ASP A 98 21.51 -4.02 0.31
C ASP A 98 21.45 -4.96 1.54
N PRO A 99 22.57 -5.62 1.93
CA PRO A 99 22.58 -6.58 3.03
C PRO A 99 22.26 -5.99 4.39
N ARG A 100 22.30 -4.66 4.55
CA ARG A 100 21.92 -3.95 5.78
C ARG A 100 20.40 -3.85 5.91
N THR A 101 19.71 -3.54 4.81
CA THR A 101 18.26 -3.29 4.79
C THR A 101 17.45 -4.52 4.43
N GLN A 102 17.81 -5.26 3.38
CA GLN A 102 17.16 -6.51 2.93
C GLN A 102 15.63 -6.40 2.90
N MET A 103 15.10 -5.34 2.28
CA MET A 103 13.65 -5.14 2.15
C MET A 103 13.07 -6.16 1.16
N ASP A 104 13.01 -7.43 1.57
CA ASP A 104 12.64 -8.58 0.74
C ASP A 104 11.12 -8.78 0.58
N TYR A 105 10.31 -8.11 1.40
CA TYR A 105 8.87 -8.28 1.40
C TYR A 105 8.12 -6.96 1.17
N LEU A 106 7.20 -6.97 0.19
CA LEU A 106 6.23 -5.91 -0.02
C LEU A 106 4.95 -6.28 0.77
N ILE A 107 4.59 -5.44 1.72
CA ILE A 107 3.38 -5.63 2.55
C ILE A 107 2.16 -5.15 1.76
N ASP A 108 2.23 -3.92 1.23
CA ASP A 108 1.11 -3.30 0.54
C ASP A 108 1.57 -2.22 -0.46
N VAL A 109 0.71 -1.92 -1.42
CA VAL A 109 0.75 -0.71 -2.24
C VAL A 109 -0.63 -0.09 -2.20
N THR A 110 -0.71 1.18 -1.81
CA THR A 110 -1.97 1.92 -1.74
C THR A 110 -1.79 3.34 -2.24
N ALA A 111 -2.89 4.07 -2.42
CA ALA A 111 -2.84 5.47 -2.80
C ALA A 111 -3.76 6.33 -1.93
N VAL A 112 -3.39 7.60 -1.80
CA VAL A 112 -4.23 8.64 -1.20
C VAL A 112 -4.53 9.66 -2.28
N ASP A 113 -5.79 9.97 -2.46
CA ASP A 113 -6.22 11.01 -3.39
C ASP A 113 -6.23 12.38 -2.68
N TRP A 114 -5.36 13.29 -3.11
CA TRP A 114 -5.36 14.70 -2.76
C TRP A 114 -6.07 15.51 -3.84
N LYS A 115 -6.24 16.81 -3.62
CA LYS A 115 -6.95 17.66 -4.58
C LYS A 115 -6.22 17.71 -5.94
N ASP A 116 -4.91 17.86 -5.93
CA ASP A 116 -4.02 18.16 -7.05
C ASP A 116 -3.08 16.99 -7.42
N HIS A 117 -2.90 16.03 -6.52
CA HIS A 117 -2.00 14.90 -6.72
C HIS A 117 -2.52 13.62 -6.05
N PHE A 118 -1.87 12.50 -6.35
CA PHE A 118 -1.97 11.27 -5.57
C PHE A 118 -0.66 11.04 -4.83
N ASP A 119 -0.74 10.57 -3.59
CA ASP A 119 0.38 9.92 -2.94
C ASP A 119 0.27 8.41 -3.14
N LEU A 120 1.21 7.83 -3.86
CA LEU A 120 1.38 6.38 -3.95
C LEU A 120 2.32 5.92 -2.84
N ILE A 121 1.92 4.92 -2.06
CA ILE A 121 2.66 4.46 -0.89
C ILE A 121 2.91 2.96 -1.03
N ALA A 122 4.17 2.56 -1.14
CA ALA A 122 4.58 1.17 -1.05
C ALA A 122 5.17 0.89 0.34
N GLN A 123 4.61 -0.09 1.04
CA GLN A 123 5.12 -0.53 2.34
C GLN A 123 6.04 -1.73 2.17
N LEU A 124 7.32 -1.54 2.45
CA LEU A 124 8.35 -2.56 2.39
C LEU A 124 8.76 -3.01 3.80
N MET A 125 9.19 -4.25 3.92
CA MET A 125 9.66 -4.84 5.18
C MET A 125 10.83 -5.80 4.94
N CYS A 126 11.76 -5.84 5.88
CA CYS A 126 12.68 -6.94 6.02
C CYS A 126 12.00 -8.07 6.80
N SER A 127 11.78 -9.22 6.17
CA SER A 127 11.08 -10.35 6.80
C SER A 127 11.87 -10.95 7.98
N GLU A 128 13.19 -10.90 7.94
CA GLU A 128 14.07 -11.43 8.98
C GLU A 128 14.19 -10.48 10.16
N LYS A 129 14.49 -9.19 9.90
CA LYS A 129 14.81 -8.19 10.94
C LYS A 129 13.59 -7.38 11.41
N GLY A 130 12.51 -7.37 10.63
CA GLY A 130 11.23 -6.76 10.99
C GLY A 130 11.14 -5.24 10.83
N HIS A 131 12.20 -4.54 10.42
CA HIS A 131 12.11 -3.11 10.15
C HIS A 131 11.31 -2.83 8.88
N LYS A 132 10.65 -1.67 8.83
CA LYS A 132 9.68 -1.30 7.80
C LYS A 132 9.94 0.10 7.28
N ILE A 133 9.55 0.33 6.03
CA ILE A 133 9.62 1.64 5.39
C ILE A 133 8.40 1.85 4.50
N PHE A 134 7.89 3.08 4.47
CA PHE A 134 7.00 3.57 3.44
C PHE A 134 7.82 4.32 2.38
N LEU A 135 7.77 3.84 1.15
CA LEU A 135 8.22 4.60 -0.01
C LEU A 135 7.02 5.36 -0.55
N ARG A 136 7.05 6.68 -0.40
CA ARG A 136 6.00 7.57 -0.85
C ARG A 136 6.44 8.29 -2.12
N LEU A 137 5.58 8.26 -3.12
CA LEU A 137 5.75 8.94 -4.39
C LEU A 137 4.57 9.88 -4.61
N SER A 138 4.83 11.18 -4.70
CA SER A 138 3.79 12.15 -5.04
C SER A 138 3.65 12.23 -6.56
N LEU A 139 2.43 12.00 -7.05
CA LEU A 139 2.07 11.92 -8.45
C LEU A 139 1.11 13.06 -8.79
N PRO A 140 1.57 14.14 -9.43
CA PRO A 140 0.68 15.21 -9.87
C PRO A 140 -0.37 14.65 -10.83
N LYS A 141 -1.61 15.12 -10.70
CA LYS A 141 -2.69 14.77 -11.62
C LYS A 141 -2.50 15.49 -12.96
N ASP A 142 -2.83 14.82 -14.04
CA ASP A 142 -2.79 15.42 -15.38
C ASP A 142 -3.88 16.47 -15.52
N ASP A 143 -3.48 17.75 -15.49
CA ASP A 143 -4.36 18.91 -15.62
C ASP A 143 -4.76 19.22 -17.07
N SER A 144 -4.14 18.56 -18.05
CA SER A 144 -4.52 18.69 -19.47
C SER A 144 -5.86 18.00 -19.78
N ILE A 145 -6.32 17.10 -18.93
CA ILE A 145 -7.58 16.37 -19.08
C ILE A 145 -8.73 17.26 -18.58
N PRO A 146 -9.73 17.56 -19.44
CA PRO A 146 -10.91 18.34 -19.05
C PRO A 146 -11.64 17.72 -17.84
N GLU A 147 -12.14 18.58 -16.94
CA GLU A 147 -12.74 18.18 -15.66
C GLU A 147 -13.86 17.16 -15.84
N GLU A 148 -14.72 17.33 -16.86
CA GLU A 148 -15.84 16.43 -17.17
C GLU A 148 -15.41 15.00 -17.59
N LYS A 149 -14.13 14.82 -17.97
CA LYS A 149 -13.56 13.52 -18.36
C LYS A 149 -12.67 12.91 -17.28
N ARG A 150 -12.23 13.70 -16.30
CA ARG A 150 -11.26 13.27 -15.28
C ARG A 150 -11.72 12.03 -14.54
N ALA A 151 -12.97 11.97 -14.10
CA ALA A 151 -13.50 10.86 -13.33
C ALA A 151 -13.38 9.48 -14.02
N LYS A 152 -13.24 9.45 -15.35
CA LYS A 152 -13.12 8.22 -16.16
C LYS A 152 -11.73 8.04 -16.78
N SER A 153 -10.80 8.96 -16.53
CA SER A 153 -9.48 8.97 -17.15
C SER A 153 -8.38 8.57 -16.16
N ILE A 154 -7.30 7.99 -16.69
CA ILE A 154 -6.06 7.84 -15.95
C ILE A 154 -5.44 9.22 -15.81
N LEU A 155 -5.16 9.66 -14.58
CA LEU A 155 -4.63 11.00 -14.29
C LEU A 155 -3.17 11.00 -13.86
N ALA A 156 -2.61 9.85 -13.56
CA ALA A 156 -1.21 9.72 -13.14
C ALA A 156 -0.64 8.35 -13.48
N SER A 157 0.68 8.26 -13.52
CA SER A 157 1.37 6.98 -13.67
C SER A 157 2.58 6.89 -12.74
N ALA A 158 2.98 5.67 -12.39
CA ALA A 158 4.13 5.37 -11.55
C ALA A 158 4.93 4.19 -12.13
N PRO A 159 6.23 4.07 -11.83
CA PRO A 159 6.97 2.84 -12.13
C PRO A 159 6.42 1.65 -11.34
N SER A 160 6.27 0.50 -11.98
CA SER A 160 5.81 -0.73 -11.35
C SER A 160 6.90 -1.39 -10.50
N LEU A 161 6.53 -1.88 -9.32
CA LEU A 161 7.37 -2.72 -8.47
C LEU A 161 7.17 -4.23 -8.73
N SER A 162 6.28 -4.62 -9.66
CA SER A 162 5.88 -6.03 -9.88
C SER A 162 7.04 -6.94 -10.31
N LYS A 163 8.07 -6.39 -10.94
CA LYS A 163 9.30 -7.13 -11.30
C LYS A 163 10.25 -7.31 -10.11
N LEU A 164 10.18 -6.46 -9.10
CA LEU A 164 10.95 -6.59 -7.87
C LEU A 164 10.22 -7.45 -6.83
N TYR A 165 8.90 -7.27 -6.73
CA TYR A 165 8.06 -7.93 -5.72
C TYR A 165 6.85 -8.55 -6.40
N LEU A 166 6.74 -9.87 -6.41
CA LEU A 166 5.59 -10.56 -7.04
C LEU A 166 4.24 -10.14 -6.43
N GLY A 167 4.22 -9.81 -5.14
CA GLY A 167 3.02 -9.31 -4.46
C GLY A 167 2.52 -7.96 -4.99
N ALA A 168 3.39 -7.15 -5.60
CA ALA A 168 3.02 -5.86 -6.17
C ALA A 168 2.03 -6.01 -7.32
N ASN A 169 2.07 -7.11 -8.09
CA ASN A 169 1.18 -7.32 -9.24
C ASN A 169 -0.29 -7.07 -8.88
N TRP A 170 -0.80 -7.73 -7.83
CA TRP A 170 -2.19 -7.61 -7.42
C TRP A 170 -2.49 -6.26 -6.75
N LYS A 171 -1.55 -5.74 -5.96
CA LYS A 171 -1.71 -4.48 -5.25
C LYS A 171 -1.72 -3.27 -6.19
N GLU A 172 -0.89 -3.27 -7.20
CA GLU A 172 -0.87 -2.25 -8.24
C GLU A 172 -2.13 -2.29 -9.10
N ARG A 173 -2.67 -3.47 -9.40
CA ARG A 173 -3.96 -3.62 -10.08
C ARG A 173 -5.12 -3.12 -9.23
N GLU A 174 -5.08 -3.31 -7.90
CA GLU A 174 -6.05 -2.73 -6.97
C GLU A 174 -6.01 -1.20 -7.03
N VAL A 175 -4.82 -0.61 -6.93
CA VAL A 175 -4.64 0.85 -7.05
C VAL A 175 -5.09 1.37 -8.41
N PHE A 176 -4.74 0.68 -9.49
CA PHE A 176 -5.22 1.01 -10.83
C PHE A 176 -6.75 0.99 -10.91
N ASP A 177 -7.39 -0.07 -10.40
CA ASP A 177 -8.83 -0.26 -10.48
C ASP A 177 -9.60 0.77 -9.65
N MET A 178 -9.08 1.16 -8.48
CA MET A 178 -9.75 2.06 -7.55
C MET A 178 -9.45 3.54 -7.79
N PHE A 179 -8.22 3.89 -8.22
CA PHE A 179 -7.76 5.29 -8.35
C PHE A 179 -7.45 5.71 -9.78
N GLY A 180 -7.27 4.78 -10.72
CA GLY A 180 -6.86 5.10 -12.09
C GLY A 180 -5.43 5.61 -12.18
N ILE A 181 -4.52 5.06 -11.38
CA ILE A 181 -3.08 5.28 -11.50
C ILE A 181 -2.51 4.16 -12.36
N ALA A 182 -1.87 4.49 -13.48
CA ALA A 182 -1.22 3.50 -14.33
C ALA A 182 0.15 3.09 -13.75
N PHE A 183 0.56 1.84 -14.00
CA PHE A 183 1.86 1.32 -13.57
C PHE A 183 2.72 0.95 -14.79
N GLU A 184 3.77 1.71 -15.02
CA GLU A 184 4.68 1.50 -16.14
C GLU A 184 5.55 0.26 -15.90
N GLY A 185 5.57 -0.63 -16.89
CA GLY A 185 6.31 -1.89 -16.80
C GLY A 185 5.57 -3.02 -16.08
N HIS A 186 4.30 -2.83 -15.71
CA HIS A 186 3.43 -3.88 -15.22
C HIS A 186 2.97 -4.77 -16.40
N ASP A 187 3.13 -6.09 -16.27
CA ASP A 187 2.91 -7.02 -17.40
C ASP A 187 1.41 -7.28 -17.68
N ASP A 188 0.52 -7.09 -16.70
CA ASP A 188 -0.93 -7.39 -16.82
C ASP A 188 -1.77 -6.39 -16.01
N LEU A 189 -1.75 -5.11 -16.41
CA LEU A 189 -2.48 -4.04 -15.74
C LEU A 189 -3.94 -3.96 -16.22
N ARG A 190 -4.82 -4.72 -15.59
CA ARG A 190 -6.26 -4.74 -15.81
C ARG A 190 -7.03 -4.71 -14.50
N ARG A 191 -8.32 -4.38 -14.56
CA ARG A 191 -9.19 -4.37 -13.37
C ARG A 191 -9.27 -5.75 -12.70
N ILE A 192 -9.53 -5.78 -11.38
CA ILE A 192 -9.66 -7.02 -10.59
C ILE A 192 -10.93 -7.07 -9.75
N PHE A 193 -11.50 -5.93 -9.37
CA PHE A 193 -12.71 -5.85 -8.53
C PHE A 193 -13.91 -5.35 -9.29
N LEU A 194 -13.70 -4.46 -10.27
CA LEU A 194 -14.76 -3.83 -11.03
C LEU A 194 -14.84 -4.42 -12.43
N ASP A 195 -16.03 -4.35 -13.02
CA ASP A 195 -16.24 -4.70 -14.42
C ASP A 195 -15.43 -3.79 -15.35
N GLU A 196 -15.05 -4.28 -16.52
CA GLU A 196 -14.22 -3.51 -17.47
C GLU A 196 -14.90 -2.22 -17.95
N ASP A 197 -16.23 -2.22 -18.03
CA ASP A 197 -17.08 -1.09 -18.41
C ASP A 197 -17.50 -0.19 -17.24
N PHE A 198 -17.01 -0.45 -16.01
CA PHE A 198 -17.34 0.37 -14.86
C PHE A 198 -16.94 1.84 -15.07
N PRO A 199 -17.85 2.79 -14.80
CA PRO A 199 -17.73 4.17 -15.27
C PRO A 199 -16.78 5.06 -14.42
N GLY A 200 -15.60 4.60 -14.07
CA GLY A 200 -14.58 5.42 -13.41
C GLY A 200 -13.79 4.71 -12.33
N TYR A 201 -13.37 5.45 -11.31
CA TYR A 201 -12.46 5.01 -10.25
C TYR A 201 -13.04 5.39 -8.88
N PRO A 202 -13.66 4.45 -8.14
CA PRO A 202 -14.56 4.76 -7.03
C PRO A 202 -13.89 5.31 -5.76
N LEU A 203 -12.58 5.16 -5.58
CA LEU A 203 -11.88 5.73 -4.43
C LEU A 203 -11.34 7.14 -4.67
N ARG A 204 -11.58 7.70 -5.86
CA ARG A 204 -11.23 9.09 -6.15
C ARG A 204 -12.27 10.06 -5.61
N LYS A 205 -11.80 11.22 -5.17
CA LYS A 205 -12.67 12.29 -4.63
C LYS A 205 -13.58 12.94 -5.69
N ASP A 206 -13.19 12.88 -6.96
CA ASP A 206 -13.97 13.40 -8.08
C ASP A 206 -14.94 12.36 -8.67
N PHE A 207 -14.98 11.13 -8.13
CA PHE A 207 -15.90 10.10 -8.58
C PHE A 207 -17.31 10.33 -8.04
N THR A 208 -18.30 10.33 -8.93
CA THR A 208 -19.71 10.42 -8.59
C THR A 208 -20.49 9.31 -9.28
N HIS A 209 -21.42 8.70 -8.58
CA HIS A 209 -22.28 7.64 -9.12
C HIS A 209 -23.68 7.76 -8.49
N PRO A 210 -24.78 7.49 -9.24
CA PRO A 210 -26.15 7.60 -8.74
C PRO A 210 -26.46 6.81 -7.46
N HIS A 211 -25.71 5.73 -7.20
CA HIS A 211 -25.87 4.90 -6.01
C HIS A 211 -24.98 5.30 -4.81
N ILE A 212 -24.20 6.38 -4.94
CA ILE A 212 -23.45 6.91 -3.80
C ILE A 212 -24.40 7.65 -2.89
N ILE A 213 -24.56 7.16 -1.65
CA ILE A 213 -25.29 7.85 -0.60
C ILE A 213 -24.32 8.80 0.11
N SER A 214 -24.45 10.10 -0.14
CA SER A 214 -23.75 11.11 0.65
C SER A 214 -24.30 11.07 2.07
N ARG A 215 -23.46 10.76 3.04
CA ARG A 215 -23.80 11.05 4.44
C ARG A 215 -23.56 12.54 4.66
N GLU A 216 -24.60 13.31 4.55
CA GLU A 216 -24.59 14.67 5.11
C GLU A 216 -24.45 14.52 6.63
N GLY A 217 -23.30 15.00 7.16
CA GLY A 217 -23.01 15.02 8.59
C GLY A 217 -23.76 16.16 9.29
#